data_7041c01a636043ff69eb03d36868622e
#
_entry.id   7041c01a636043ff69eb03d36868622e
#
_cell.length_a   1.000
_cell.length_b   1.000
_cell.length_c   1.000
_cell.angle_alpha   90.00
_cell.angle_beta   90.00
_cell.angle_gamma   90.00
#
_symmetry.space_group_name_H-M   'P 1'
#
loop_
_entity.id
_entity.type
_entity.pdbx_description
1 polymer ?
#
loop_
_entity_poly.entity_id
_entity_poly.type
_entity_poly.pdbx_seq_one_letter_code
_entity_poly.pdbx_strand_id
1 'polypeptide(L)'
;MRKPVVRLILTCLTLSAAPFAAASPEDEVRQTFERFVAAQNGHDVQAVGSLLLESSNFLWITRGTPVWGRDAALKRFSALYEGTWQLAPEAGALRVLVFGESAAQVFAPIVFTIGAPGQAPQTTRFLMNQLLVKTSGGWKIANLLPIPAPAP
;
A
#
# COMPACT_ATOMS: atom_id res chain seq x y z
N MET A 1 -41.33 -63.63 -23.24
CA MET A 1 -41.21 -62.17 -23.39
C MET A 1 -40.26 -61.63 -22.28
N ARG A 2 -39.01 -61.29 -22.61
CA ARG A 2 -38.02 -60.81 -21.68
C ARG A 2 -37.97 -59.25 -21.75
N LYS A 3 -38.22 -58.56 -20.61
CA LYS A 3 -38.19 -57.11 -20.55
C LYS A 3 -36.74 -56.65 -20.38
N PRO A 4 -36.23 -55.60 -21.05
CA PRO A 4 -34.91 -55.09 -20.82
C PRO A 4 -34.86 -54.17 -19.56
N VAL A 5 -33.88 -54.40 -18.69
CA VAL A 5 -33.57 -53.56 -17.53
C VAL A 5 -32.65 -52.44 -18.01
N VAL A 6 -33.16 -51.22 -18.05
CA VAL A 6 -32.35 -50.01 -18.32
C VAL A 6 -31.62 -49.64 -17.05
N ARG A 7 -30.28 -49.78 -17.01
CA ARG A 7 -29.41 -49.27 -15.93
C ARG A 7 -29.12 -47.77 -16.18
N LEU A 8 -29.69 -46.95 -15.33
CA LEU A 8 -29.38 -45.52 -15.30
C LEU A 8 -28.04 -45.33 -14.59
N ILE A 9 -27.00 -44.96 -15.33
CA ILE A 9 -25.68 -44.60 -14.76
C ILE A 9 -25.75 -43.13 -14.36
N LEU A 10 -25.82 -42.88 -13.05
CA LEU A 10 -25.77 -41.51 -12.46
C LEU A 10 -24.30 -41.09 -12.36
N THR A 11 -23.84 -40.26 -13.29
CA THR A 11 -22.48 -39.70 -13.27
C THR A 11 -22.45 -38.54 -12.28
N CYS A 12 -21.91 -38.77 -11.09
CA CYS A 12 -21.63 -37.69 -10.12
C CYS A 12 -20.45 -36.84 -10.62
N LEU A 13 -20.75 -35.63 -11.08
CA LEU A 13 -19.73 -34.60 -11.35
C LEU A 13 -19.29 -34.02 -10.03
N THR A 14 -18.11 -34.43 -9.53
CA THR A 14 -17.47 -33.79 -8.36
C THR A 14 -16.82 -32.48 -8.80
N LEU A 15 -17.44 -31.34 -8.44
CA LEU A 15 -16.84 -30.03 -8.59
C LEU A 15 -15.69 -29.92 -7.57
N SER A 16 -14.44 -30.05 -8.02
CA SER A 16 -13.25 -29.74 -7.22
C SER A 16 -13.14 -28.23 -7.06
N ALA A 17 -13.52 -27.71 -5.90
CA ALA A 17 -13.21 -26.35 -5.51
C ALA A 17 -11.69 -26.27 -5.24
N ALA A 18 -10.94 -25.60 -6.13
CA ALA A 18 -9.53 -25.30 -5.88
C ALA A 18 -9.45 -24.37 -4.65
N PRO A 19 -8.57 -24.64 -3.65
CA PRO A 19 -8.38 -23.73 -2.56
C PRO A 19 -7.81 -22.41 -3.09
N PHE A 20 -8.46 -21.29 -2.79
CA PHE A 20 -7.87 -19.97 -3.00
C PHE A 20 -6.63 -19.90 -2.11
N ALA A 21 -5.45 -19.83 -2.72
CA ALA A 21 -4.22 -19.60 -1.96
C ALA A 21 -4.33 -18.24 -1.24
N ALA A 22 -4.20 -18.24 0.08
CA ALA A 22 -4.15 -17.00 0.85
C ALA A 22 -2.94 -16.18 0.37
N ALA A 23 -3.11 -14.85 0.26
CA ALA A 23 -2.01 -13.97 -0.12
C ALA A 23 -0.86 -14.08 0.89
N SER A 24 0.38 -14.09 0.41
CA SER A 24 1.53 -14.09 1.30
C SER A 24 1.62 -12.77 2.08
N PRO A 25 2.28 -12.73 3.26
CA PRO A 25 2.51 -11.47 3.97
C PRO A 25 3.21 -10.42 3.11
N GLU A 26 4.12 -10.84 2.23
CA GLU A 26 4.79 -9.96 1.27
C GLU A 26 3.80 -9.35 0.28
N ASP A 27 2.88 -10.14 -0.27
CA ASP A 27 1.86 -9.66 -1.19
C ASP A 27 0.89 -8.70 -0.51
N GLU A 28 0.48 -8.98 0.74
CA GLU A 28 -0.39 -8.10 1.51
C GLU A 28 0.27 -6.73 1.79
N VAL A 29 1.56 -6.73 2.12
CA VAL A 29 2.35 -5.51 2.34
C VAL A 29 2.50 -4.73 1.04
N ARG A 30 2.82 -5.39 -0.06
CA ARG A 30 2.90 -4.79 -1.40
C ARG A 30 1.60 -4.12 -1.80
N GLN A 31 0.48 -4.81 -1.64
CA GLN A 31 -0.85 -4.25 -1.91
C GLN A 31 -1.18 -3.05 -1.00
N THR A 32 -0.72 -3.07 0.26
CA THR A 32 -0.91 -1.93 1.17
C THR A 32 -0.14 -0.71 0.68
N PHE A 33 1.10 -0.87 0.21
CA PHE A 33 1.89 0.18 -0.41
C PHE A 33 1.23 0.71 -1.69
N GLU A 34 0.77 -0.17 -2.58
CA GLU A 34 0.11 0.20 -3.84
C GLU A 34 -1.18 1.01 -3.57
N ARG A 35 -2.00 0.56 -2.62
CA ARG A 35 -3.20 1.31 -2.18
C ARG A 35 -2.84 2.68 -1.60
N PHE A 36 -1.77 2.76 -0.84
CA PHE A 36 -1.30 4.03 -0.28
C PHE A 36 -0.86 5.00 -1.38
N VAL A 37 -0.13 4.55 -2.40
CA VAL A 37 0.22 5.37 -3.57
C VAL A 37 -1.02 5.81 -4.33
N ALA A 38 -1.96 4.91 -4.59
CA ALA A 38 -3.21 5.22 -5.28
C ALA A 38 -4.05 6.25 -4.52
N ALA A 39 -4.18 6.10 -3.19
CA ALA A 39 -4.92 7.04 -2.35
C ALA A 39 -4.27 8.44 -2.36
N GLN A 40 -2.94 8.52 -2.31
CA GLN A 40 -2.24 9.78 -2.40
C GLN A 40 -2.41 10.44 -3.77
N ASN A 41 -2.33 9.69 -4.85
CA ASN A 41 -2.53 10.20 -6.22
C ASN A 41 -3.98 10.62 -6.47
N GLY A 42 -4.94 10.00 -5.76
CA GLY A 42 -6.33 10.41 -5.75
C GLY A 42 -6.65 11.55 -4.79
N HIS A 43 -5.67 12.07 -4.04
CA HIS A 43 -5.85 13.09 -3.00
C HIS A 43 -6.90 12.68 -1.94
N ASP A 44 -7.06 11.37 -1.71
CA ASP A 44 -8.04 10.82 -0.77
C ASP A 44 -7.44 10.68 0.63
N VAL A 45 -7.61 11.73 1.44
CA VAL A 45 -7.10 11.78 2.82
C VAL A 45 -7.73 10.69 3.70
N GLN A 46 -8.99 10.31 3.46
CA GLN A 46 -9.68 9.27 4.20
C GLN A 46 -9.06 7.88 3.91
N ALA A 47 -8.86 7.58 2.64
CA ALA A 47 -8.20 6.35 2.21
C ALA A 47 -6.76 6.29 2.74
N VAL A 48 -5.98 7.39 2.66
CA VAL A 48 -4.65 7.47 3.27
C VAL A 48 -4.73 7.17 4.76
N GLY A 49 -5.64 7.80 5.49
CA GLY A 49 -5.82 7.61 6.93
C GLY A 49 -6.13 6.17 7.33
N SER A 50 -6.89 5.45 6.50
CA SER A 50 -7.21 4.04 6.71
C SER A 50 -6.00 3.11 6.62
N LEU A 51 -4.94 3.53 5.95
CA LEU A 51 -3.70 2.77 5.73
C LEU A 51 -2.60 3.12 6.74
N LEU A 52 -2.68 4.28 7.39
CA LEU A 52 -1.74 4.67 8.43
C LEU A 52 -2.08 4.02 9.77
N LEU A 53 -1.05 3.72 10.56
CA LEU A 53 -1.22 3.25 11.93
C LEU A 53 -1.88 4.34 12.78
N GLU A 54 -2.97 4.00 13.44
CA GLU A 54 -3.65 4.90 14.39
C GLU A 54 -2.86 4.97 15.70
N SER A 55 -1.89 5.88 15.72
CA SER A 55 -0.97 6.02 16.85
C SER A 55 -0.41 7.44 16.91
N SER A 56 -0.18 7.93 18.14
CA SER A 56 0.62 9.13 18.39
C SER A 56 2.10 8.92 18.04
N ASN A 57 2.55 7.66 17.94
CA ASN A 57 3.92 7.30 17.58
C ASN A 57 4.12 7.12 16.05
N PHE A 58 3.07 7.32 15.23
CA PHE A 58 3.25 7.40 13.79
C PHE A 58 4.24 8.52 13.47
N LEU A 59 5.22 8.25 12.61
CA LEU A 59 6.25 9.22 12.24
C LEU A 59 6.29 9.44 10.73
N TRP A 60 6.18 10.68 10.32
CA TRP A 60 6.53 11.10 8.97
C TRP A 60 7.65 12.14 9.02
N ILE A 61 8.80 11.83 8.41
CA ILE A 61 9.84 12.84 8.20
C ILE A 61 9.67 13.45 6.83
N THR A 62 9.39 14.74 6.77
CA THR A 62 9.19 15.47 5.52
C THR A 62 10.04 16.73 5.50
N ARG A 63 10.90 16.87 4.49
CA ARG A 63 11.85 17.99 4.35
C ARG A 63 12.68 18.22 5.63
N GLY A 64 13.13 17.13 6.26
CA GLY A 64 13.90 17.18 7.50
C GLY A 64 13.09 17.51 8.77
N THR A 65 11.77 17.68 8.66
CA THR A 65 10.90 17.98 9.81
C THR A 65 10.11 16.73 10.20
N PRO A 66 10.16 16.29 11.47
CA PRO A 66 9.33 15.19 11.95
C PRO A 66 7.90 15.67 12.19
N VAL A 67 6.94 14.87 11.69
CA VAL A 67 5.50 15.01 11.97
C VAL A 67 5.10 13.78 12.77
N TRP A 68 4.73 13.97 14.02
CA TRP A 68 4.33 12.92 14.92
C TRP A 68 2.81 12.78 14.99
N GLY A 69 2.34 11.55 15.02
CA GLY A 69 0.92 11.20 15.10
C GLY A 69 0.20 11.21 13.76
N ARG A 70 -0.71 10.23 13.61
CA ARG A 70 -1.52 10.07 12.39
C ARG A 70 -2.31 11.34 12.03
N ASP A 71 -2.96 11.96 13.01
CA ASP A 71 -3.87 13.09 12.75
C ASP A 71 -3.10 14.31 12.24
N ALA A 72 -1.90 14.57 12.79
CA ALA A 72 -1.03 15.62 12.30
C ALA A 72 -0.55 15.35 10.86
N ALA A 73 -0.27 14.08 10.55
CA ALA A 73 0.07 13.67 9.18
C ALA A 73 -1.10 13.88 8.21
N LEU A 74 -2.32 13.50 8.59
CA LEU A 74 -3.50 13.67 7.75
C LEU A 74 -3.82 15.15 7.49
N LYS A 75 -3.69 16.01 8.50
CA LYS A 75 -3.81 17.46 8.32
C LYS A 75 -2.79 17.99 7.32
N ARG A 76 -1.55 17.48 7.37
CA ARG A 76 -0.51 17.87 6.42
C ARG A 76 -0.79 17.37 5.01
N PHE A 77 -1.26 16.13 4.83
CA PHE A 77 -1.70 15.61 3.53
C PHE A 77 -2.81 16.44 2.94
N SER A 78 -3.83 16.80 3.72
CA SER A 78 -4.92 17.69 3.25
C SER A 78 -4.39 18.98 2.67
N ALA A 79 -3.44 19.64 3.33
CA ALA A 79 -2.85 20.88 2.84
C ALA A 79 -2.00 20.68 1.57
N LEU A 80 -1.27 19.55 1.45
CA LEU A 80 -0.47 19.23 0.28
C LEU A 80 -1.34 18.92 -0.95
N TYR A 81 -2.51 18.33 -0.75
CA TYR A 81 -3.44 17.96 -1.81
C TYR A 81 -4.20 19.15 -2.42
N GLU A 82 -4.08 20.34 -1.84
CA GLU A 82 -4.57 21.58 -2.46
C GLU A 82 -3.75 21.96 -3.72
N GLY A 83 -2.53 21.47 -3.83
CA GLY A 83 -1.63 21.67 -4.96
C GLY A 83 -1.45 20.42 -5.81
N THR A 84 -0.36 20.41 -6.57
CA THR A 84 0.07 19.21 -7.31
C THR A 84 0.76 18.24 -6.36
N TRP A 85 0.27 17.03 -6.33
CA TRP A 85 0.84 15.92 -5.56
C TRP A 85 0.66 14.63 -6.32
N GLN A 86 1.75 14.10 -6.89
CA GLN A 86 1.75 12.85 -7.66
C GLN A 86 2.96 12.01 -7.30
N LEU A 87 2.74 10.72 -7.16
CA LEU A 87 3.72 9.70 -6.82
C LEU A 87 3.82 8.68 -7.95
N ALA A 88 5.04 8.43 -8.41
CA ALA A 88 5.34 7.42 -9.43
C ALA A 88 6.44 6.48 -8.90
N PRO A 89 6.10 5.35 -8.27
CA PRO A 89 7.07 4.34 -7.88
C PRO A 89 7.80 3.76 -9.10
N GLU A 90 9.10 3.50 -8.98
CA GLU A 90 9.87 2.81 -10.00
C GLU A 90 9.51 1.32 -10.00
N ALA A 91 8.81 0.88 -11.05
CA ALA A 91 8.39 -0.50 -11.20
C ALA A 91 9.61 -1.44 -11.19
N GLY A 92 9.52 -2.56 -10.48
CA GLY A 92 10.60 -3.54 -10.37
C GLY A 92 11.68 -3.22 -9.35
N ALA A 93 11.74 -1.98 -8.83
CA ALA A 93 12.69 -1.59 -7.78
C ALA A 93 12.11 -1.65 -6.36
N LEU A 94 10.80 -1.88 -6.23
CA LEU A 94 10.13 -2.09 -4.95
C LEU A 94 10.65 -3.35 -4.26
N ARG A 95 11.04 -3.21 -2.99
CA ARG A 95 11.43 -4.32 -2.12
C ARG A 95 10.53 -4.35 -0.89
N VAL A 96 10.05 -5.54 -0.57
CA VAL A 96 9.33 -5.82 0.68
C VAL A 96 10.18 -6.78 1.49
N LEU A 97 10.44 -6.45 2.73
CA LEU A 97 11.12 -7.31 3.69
C LEU A 97 10.17 -7.58 4.85
N VAL A 98 9.86 -8.84 5.07
CA VAL A 98 8.96 -9.26 6.17
C VAL A 98 9.80 -9.74 7.35
N PHE A 99 9.50 -9.25 8.55
CA PHE A 99 10.19 -9.59 9.80
C PHE A 99 9.21 -10.31 10.74
N GLY A 100 9.23 -11.63 10.71
CA GLY A 100 8.27 -12.45 11.45
C GLY A 100 6.83 -12.24 10.94
N GLU A 101 5.85 -12.29 11.86
CA GLU A 101 4.43 -12.25 11.49
C GLU A 101 3.80 -10.85 11.56
N SER A 102 4.49 -9.89 12.19
CA SER A 102 3.87 -8.62 12.62
C SER A 102 4.56 -7.36 12.11
N ALA A 103 5.72 -7.45 11.48
CA ALA A 103 6.46 -6.29 10.99
C ALA A 103 6.96 -6.51 9.56
N ALA A 104 7.00 -5.44 8.79
CA ALA A 104 7.58 -5.43 7.45
C ALA A 104 8.16 -4.07 7.12
N GLN A 105 9.14 -4.06 6.21
CA GLN A 105 9.70 -2.85 5.64
C GLN A 105 9.43 -2.82 4.14
N VAL A 106 9.03 -1.65 3.65
CA VAL A 106 8.97 -1.34 2.22
C VAL A 106 10.09 -0.38 1.89
N PHE A 107 10.88 -0.72 0.89
CA PHE A 107 11.81 0.17 0.21
C PHE A 107 11.34 0.37 -1.22
N ALA A 108 11.13 1.63 -1.62
CA ALA A 108 10.67 1.97 -2.97
C ALA A 108 11.35 3.25 -3.48
N PRO A 109 12.21 3.16 -4.49
CA PRO A 109 12.55 4.34 -5.27
C PRO A 109 11.29 4.89 -5.93
N ILE A 110 11.06 6.19 -5.79
CA ILE A 110 9.80 6.84 -6.16
C ILE A 110 10.05 8.27 -6.58
N VAL A 111 9.36 8.69 -7.63
CA VAL A 111 9.40 10.06 -8.10
C VAL A 111 8.17 10.80 -7.61
N PHE A 112 8.38 11.94 -6.97
CA PHE A 112 7.33 12.86 -6.55
C PHE A 112 7.29 14.06 -7.48
N THR A 113 6.10 14.40 -7.96
CA THR A 113 5.82 15.67 -8.65
C THR A 113 4.97 16.51 -7.71
N ILE A 114 5.54 17.60 -7.18
CA ILE A 114 4.95 18.41 -6.12
C ILE A 114 4.96 19.88 -6.53
N GLY A 115 3.84 20.57 -6.31
CA GLY A 115 3.73 22.02 -6.51
C GLY A 115 2.70 22.63 -5.56
N ALA A 116 2.98 23.81 -5.02
CA ALA A 116 1.96 24.58 -4.30
C ALA A 116 0.85 25.03 -5.27
N PRO A 117 -0.36 25.37 -4.77
CA PRO A 117 -1.43 25.87 -5.62
C PRO A 117 -0.96 27.05 -6.50
N GLY A 118 -1.18 26.95 -7.81
CA GLY A 118 -0.79 27.99 -8.78
C GLY A 118 0.72 28.07 -9.08
N GLN A 119 1.54 27.20 -8.54
CA GLN A 119 2.97 27.12 -8.82
C GLN A 119 3.28 25.97 -9.78
N ALA A 120 4.32 26.16 -10.62
CA ALA A 120 4.82 25.08 -11.46
C ALA A 120 5.34 23.93 -10.58
N PRO A 121 4.90 22.68 -10.81
CA PRO A 121 5.35 21.55 -10.01
C PRO A 121 6.81 21.21 -10.29
N GLN A 122 7.47 20.68 -9.28
CA GLN A 122 8.84 20.17 -9.37
C GLN A 122 8.85 18.67 -9.15
N THR A 123 9.75 18.00 -9.85
CA THR A 123 9.94 16.57 -9.76
C THR A 123 11.19 16.24 -8.96
N THR A 124 11.06 15.41 -7.96
CA THR A 124 12.16 14.96 -7.10
C THR A 124 12.09 13.46 -6.90
N ARG A 125 13.23 12.79 -7.03
CA ARG A 125 13.37 11.36 -6.73
C ARG A 125 13.63 11.16 -5.24
N PHE A 126 12.98 10.17 -4.65
CA PHE A 126 13.17 9.75 -3.26
C PHE A 126 13.42 8.25 -3.17
N LEU A 127 14.14 7.86 -2.13
CA LEU A 127 14.18 6.49 -1.63
C LEU A 127 13.19 6.41 -0.48
N MET A 128 11.98 5.95 -0.77
CA MET A 128 10.95 5.82 0.25
C MET A 128 11.23 4.62 1.14
N ASN A 129 11.25 4.83 2.44
CA ASN A 129 11.29 3.80 3.45
C ASN A 129 10.02 3.86 4.30
N GLN A 130 9.37 2.71 4.48
CA GLN A 130 8.17 2.58 5.32
C GLN A 130 8.32 1.35 6.21
N LEU A 131 8.05 1.52 7.49
CA LEU A 131 7.77 0.41 8.39
C LEU A 131 6.27 0.14 8.39
N LEU A 132 5.89 -1.11 8.24
CA LEU A 132 4.51 -1.55 8.39
C LEU A 132 4.41 -2.51 9.57
N VAL A 133 3.27 -2.46 10.25
CA VAL A 133 2.92 -3.38 11.34
C VAL A 133 1.59 -4.06 11.04
N LYS A 134 1.50 -5.34 11.39
CA LYS A 134 0.26 -6.12 11.25
C LYS A 134 -0.65 -5.82 12.44
N THR A 135 -1.88 -5.49 12.16
CA THR A 135 -2.94 -5.24 13.14
C THR A 135 -4.12 -6.17 12.86
N SER A 136 -5.14 -6.18 13.70
CA SER A 136 -6.41 -6.87 13.43
C SER A 136 -7.11 -6.34 12.16
N GLY A 137 -6.84 -5.09 11.78
CA GLY A 137 -7.34 -4.46 10.54
C GLY A 137 -6.39 -4.58 9.35
N GLY A 138 -5.44 -5.53 9.37
CA GLY A 138 -4.44 -5.72 8.31
C GLY A 138 -3.16 -4.92 8.53
N TRP A 139 -2.33 -4.85 7.51
CA TRP A 139 -1.09 -4.09 7.55
C TRP A 139 -1.33 -2.59 7.57
N LYS A 140 -0.64 -1.89 8.48
CA LYS A 140 -0.69 -0.42 8.63
C LYS A 140 0.71 0.16 8.55
N ILE A 141 0.83 1.29 7.85
CA ILE A 141 2.08 2.04 7.75
C ILE A 141 2.33 2.76 9.07
N ALA A 142 3.46 2.47 9.72
CA ALA A 142 3.85 3.05 11.00
C ALA A 142 4.80 4.24 10.85
N ASN A 143 5.54 4.31 9.73
CA ASN A 143 6.33 5.50 9.40
C ASN A 143 6.40 5.76 7.89
N LEU A 144 6.75 7.00 7.55
CA LEU A 144 7.04 7.49 6.20
C LEU A 144 8.37 8.24 6.21
N LEU A 145 9.39 7.68 5.56
CA LEU A 145 10.73 8.25 5.52
C LEU A 145 11.19 8.44 4.06
N PRO A 146 10.73 9.49 3.36
CA PRO A 146 11.23 9.83 2.03
C PRO A 146 12.63 10.46 2.15
N ILE A 147 13.64 9.76 1.68
CA ILE A 147 15.03 10.22 1.65
C ILE A 147 15.31 10.76 0.25
N PRO A 148 15.64 12.05 0.09
CA PRO A 148 16.00 12.60 -1.22
C PRO A 148 17.15 11.81 -1.85
N ALA A 149 17.04 11.49 -3.13
CA ALA A 149 18.05 10.76 -3.88
C ALA A 149 18.44 11.54 -5.15
N PRO A 150 19.68 11.37 -5.65
CA PRO A 150 20.06 11.88 -6.95
C PRO A 150 19.09 11.35 -8.03
N ALA A 151 18.92 12.13 -9.10
CA ALA A 151 18.30 11.61 -10.31
C ALA A 151 19.11 10.41 -10.83
N PRO A 152 18.49 9.42 -11.44
CA PRO A 152 19.18 8.29 -12.05
C PRO A 152 20.09 8.71 -13.19
#